data_68639e267bef45001b1428f45708540f
#
_entry.id   68639e267bef45001b1428f45708540f
#
_cell.length_a   1.000
_cell.length_b   1.000
_cell.length_c   1.000
_cell.angle_alpha   90.00
_cell.angle_beta   90.00
_cell.angle_gamma   90.00
#
_symmetry.space_group_name_H-M   'P 1'
#
loop_
_entity.id
_entity.type
_entity.pdbx_description
1 polymer ?
#
loop_
_entity_poly.entity_id
_entity_poly.type
_entity_poly.pdbx_seq_one_letter_code
_entity_poly.pdbx_strand_id
1 'polypeptide(L)'
;TYRWSHYYYLRAGVDLTWQTGAQVAMTVAEMDLLKAEALIRLGRAAEAVPLINKTRVANGQLPPVTLDGPPNEPGCVPRKESGACGSLWDALRYEKGIEGVGVNGVIAFLDARGWQTLPENTPVQFPIPGRELATLQLPLYTFGGPGGQSSAPARDPERCPVAGLARCP
;
A
#
# COMPACT_ATOMS: atom_id res chain seq x y z
N THR A 1 3.89 -2.80 -27.30
CA THR A 1 5.25 -2.27 -27.33
C THR A 1 5.59 -1.72 -25.95
N TYR A 2 6.53 -2.33 -25.25
CA TYR A 2 7.01 -1.81 -23.97
C TYR A 2 7.78 -0.51 -24.25
N ARG A 3 7.35 0.56 -23.62
CA ARG A 3 8.08 1.83 -23.66
C ARG A 3 9.06 1.84 -22.50
N TRP A 4 10.33 1.76 -22.79
CA TRP A 4 11.38 2.00 -21.82
C TRP A 4 11.40 3.48 -21.48
N SER A 5 11.42 3.84 -20.19
CA SER A 5 11.69 5.20 -19.75
C SER A 5 13.06 5.26 -19.09
N HIS A 6 13.72 6.41 -19.19
CA HIS A 6 14.95 6.67 -18.45
C HIS A 6 14.69 7.07 -17.01
N TYR A 7 13.43 6.91 -16.55
CA TYR A 7 13.07 7.19 -15.17
C TYR A 7 13.71 6.13 -14.27
N TYR A 8 14.48 6.59 -13.32
CA TYR A 8 15.29 5.76 -12.46
C TYR A 8 14.96 6.03 -10.99
N TYR A 9 14.69 5.00 -10.23
CA TYR A 9 14.42 5.13 -8.81
C TYR A 9 15.73 5.24 -8.04
N LEU A 10 16.19 6.46 -7.81
CA LEU A 10 17.51 6.78 -7.30
C LEU A 10 17.79 6.15 -5.92
N ARG A 11 16.78 6.04 -5.07
CA ARG A 11 16.91 5.43 -3.73
C ARG A 11 17.38 3.97 -3.77
N ALA A 12 16.92 3.20 -4.75
CA ALA A 12 17.31 1.81 -4.93
C ALA A 12 18.54 1.64 -5.83
N GLY A 13 18.98 2.69 -6.50
CA GLY A 13 19.93 2.61 -7.58
C GLY A 13 21.39 2.51 -7.18
N VAL A 14 21.74 3.00 -6.03
CA VAL A 14 23.13 3.04 -5.60
C VAL A 14 23.70 1.62 -5.45
N ASP A 15 22.89 0.67 -5.02
CA ASP A 15 23.33 -0.71 -4.76
C ASP A 15 23.09 -1.66 -5.94
N LEU A 16 22.22 -1.31 -6.89
CA LEU A 16 21.93 -2.13 -8.05
C LEU A 16 23.06 -2.17 -9.07
N THR A 17 23.93 -1.16 -9.09
CA THR A 17 25.02 -1.07 -10.05
C THR A 17 26.09 -2.13 -9.79
N TRP A 18 26.31 -2.54 -8.55
CA TRP A 18 27.37 -3.47 -8.19
C TRP A 18 26.86 -4.76 -7.54
N GLN A 19 25.58 -4.87 -7.24
CA GLN A 19 24.96 -6.02 -6.57
C GLN A 19 25.69 -6.48 -5.28
N THR A 20 26.47 -5.57 -4.69
CA THR A 20 27.27 -5.83 -3.50
C THR A 20 27.05 -4.70 -2.50
N GLY A 21 26.93 -5.02 -1.24
CA GLY A 21 26.70 -4.06 -0.18
C GLY A 21 25.55 -4.41 0.75
N ALA A 22 25.32 -3.56 1.76
CA ALA A 22 24.23 -3.74 2.70
C ALA A 22 22.89 -3.43 2.01
N GLN A 23 22.00 -4.40 2.00
CA GLN A 23 20.65 -4.23 1.50
C GLN A 23 19.72 -3.76 2.62
N VAL A 24 18.94 -2.72 2.35
CA VAL A 24 17.99 -2.19 3.32
C VAL A 24 16.77 -3.12 3.34
N ALA A 25 16.59 -3.84 4.44
CA ALA A 25 15.42 -4.71 4.64
C ALA A 25 14.18 -3.94 5.10
N MET A 26 14.37 -2.87 5.87
CA MET A 26 13.29 -2.00 6.39
C MET A 26 13.87 -0.62 6.69
N THR A 27 13.11 0.43 6.37
CA THR A 27 13.48 1.81 6.68
C THR A 27 12.79 2.31 7.95
N VAL A 28 13.36 3.35 8.58
CA VAL A 28 12.72 4.06 9.69
C VAL A 28 11.38 4.68 9.24
N ALA A 29 11.32 5.19 8.02
CA ALA A 29 10.10 5.73 7.43
C ALA A 29 8.99 4.67 7.35
N GLU A 30 9.32 3.46 6.91
CA GLU A 30 8.38 2.33 6.86
C GLU A 30 7.86 1.98 8.26
N MET A 31 8.75 1.91 9.27
CA MET A 31 8.37 1.66 10.65
C MET A 31 7.47 2.75 11.23
N ASP A 32 7.77 4.02 10.97
CA ASP A 32 6.94 5.14 11.39
C ASP A 32 5.55 5.10 10.76
N LEU A 33 5.46 4.76 9.47
CA LEU A 33 4.18 4.65 8.77
C LEU A 33 3.37 3.42 9.19
N LEU A 34 4.01 2.30 9.50
CA LEU A 34 3.34 1.14 10.12
C LEU A 34 2.78 1.50 11.50
N LYS A 35 3.56 2.22 12.31
CA LYS A 35 3.10 2.73 13.60
C LYS A 35 1.94 3.71 13.44
N ALA A 36 2.01 4.61 12.45
CA ALA A 36 0.93 5.53 12.16
C ALA A 36 -0.37 4.80 11.79
N GLU A 37 -0.29 3.76 10.96
CA GLU A 37 -1.44 2.91 10.63
C GLU A 37 -2.05 2.27 11.88
N ALA A 38 -1.21 1.66 12.73
CA ALA A 38 -1.68 1.06 13.97
C ALA A 38 -2.37 2.08 14.89
N LEU A 39 -1.81 3.28 15.02
CA LEU A 39 -2.39 4.35 15.83
C LEU A 39 -3.75 4.81 15.29
N ILE A 40 -3.90 4.98 13.98
CA ILE A 40 -5.19 5.34 13.37
C ILE A 40 -6.21 4.23 13.63
N ARG A 41 -5.84 2.97 13.43
CA ARG A 41 -6.72 1.82 13.70
C ARG A 41 -7.16 1.69 15.16
N LEU A 42 -6.33 2.18 16.09
CA LEU A 42 -6.63 2.24 17.52
C LEU A 42 -7.40 3.51 17.93
N GLY A 43 -7.82 4.36 17.01
CA GLY A 43 -8.51 5.61 17.30
C GLY A 43 -7.60 6.74 17.84
N ARG A 44 -6.27 6.57 17.75
CA ARG A 44 -5.25 7.51 18.22
C ARG A 44 -4.65 8.32 17.05
N ALA A 45 -5.52 8.79 16.15
CA ALA A 45 -5.12 9.46 14.91
C ALA A 45 -4.25 10.71 15.12
N ALA A 46 -4.45 11.44 16.21
CA ALA A 46 -3.63 12.62 16.53
C ALA A 46 -2.13 12.29 16.67
N GLU A 47 -1.81 11.09 17.17
CA GLU A 47 -0.42 10.64 17.33
C GLU A 47 0.18 10.12 16.01
N ALA A 48 -0.65 9.75 15.05
CA ALA A 48 -0.22 9.32 13.73
C ALA A 48 0.19 10.49 12.82
N VAL A 49 -0.47 11.65 12.95
CA VAL A 49 -0.22 12.84 12.13
C VAL A 49 1.26 13.22 12.04
N PRO A 50 2.00 13.39 13.15
CA PRO A 50 3.42 13.75 13.07
C PRO A 50 4.28 12.68 12.39
N LEU A 51 3.91 11.40 12.47
CA LEU A 51 4.65 10.31 11.83
C LEU A 51 4.49 10.35 10.31
N ILE A 52 3.27 10.61 9.83
CA ILE A 52 2.98 10.76 8.41
C ILE A 52 3.69 11.99 7.84
N ASN A 53 3.70 13.08 8.60
CA ASN A 53 4.28 14.34 8.15
C ASN A 53 5.82 14.32 8.06
N LYS A 54 6.50 13.38 8.70
CA LYS A 54 7.97 13.27 8.61
C LYS A 54 8.44 13.13 7.16
N THR A 55 7.93 12.13 6.45
CA THR A 55 8.30 11.86 5.05
C THR A 55 7.60 12.79 4.10
N ARG A 56 6.33 13.06 4.36
CA ARG A 56 5.51 13.92 3.53
C ARG A 56 6.12 15.31 3.32
N VAL A 57 6.59 15.93 4.39
CA VAL A 57 7.20 17.26 4.33
C VAL A 57 8.64 17.21 3.87
N ALA A 58 9.45 16.29 4.43
CA ALA A 58 10.87 16.26 4.15
C ALA A 58 11.19 15.70 2.75
N ASN A 59 10.54 14.61 2.35
CA ASN A 59 10.83 13.93 1.08
C ASN A 59 9.89 14.37 -0.03
N GLY A 60 8.59 14.43 0.27
CA GLY A 60 7.55 14.77 -0.70
C GLY A 60 7.40 16.28 -0.96
N GLN A 61 7.94 17.13 -0.08
CA GLN A 61 7.75 18.59 -0.12
C GLN A 61 6.26 18.97 -0.21
N LEU A 62 5.40 18.14 0.36
CA LEU A 62 3.97 18.33 0.38
C LEU A 62 3.54 19.06 1.66
N PRO A 63 2.43 19.80 1.61
CA PRO A 63 1.86 20.41 2.81
C PRO A 63 1.56 19.36 3.88
N PRO A 64 1.78 19.67 5.17
CA PRO A 64 1.49 18.75 6.25
C PRO A 64 0.00 18.40 6.29
N VAL A 65 -0.31 17.17 6.67
CA VAL A 65 -1.69 16.75 6.94
C VAL A 65 -2.08 17.08 8.37
N THR A 66 -3.39 17.24 8.55
CA THR A 66 -4.07 17.34 9.85
C THR A 66 -4.91 16.10 10.11
N LEU A 67 -5.73 16.10 11.16
CA LEU A 67 -6.71 15.02 11.40
C LEU A 67 -7.73 14.86 10.26
N ASP A 68 -8.04 15.93 9.57
CA ASP A 68 -8.99 15.95 8.45
C ASP A 68 -8.34 15.50 7.12
N GLY A 69 -7.02 15.38 7.10
CA GLY A 69 -6.24 15.04 5.91
C GLY A 69 -5.39 16.20 5.39
N PRO A 70 -5.02 16.20 4.10
CA PRO A 70 -4.29 17.27 3.47
C PRO A 70 -5.15 18.56 3.38
N PRO A 71 -4.51 19.75 3.34
CA PRO A 71 -5.22 21.00 3.13
C PRO A 71 -6.14 20.93 1.91
N ASN A 72 -7.36 21.45 2.05
CA ASN A 72 -8.36 21.43 0.97
C ASN A 72 -8.07 22.54 -0.05
N GLU A 73 -7.02 22.35 -0.84
CA GLU A 73 -6.53 23.31 -1.83
C GLU A 73 -6.46 22.69 -3.23
N PRO A 74 -6.52 23.50 -4.30
CA PRO A 74 -6.25 23.01 -5.64
C PRO A 74 -4.85 22.37 -5.68
N GLY A 75 -4.77 21.09 -6.02
CA GLY A 75 -3.49 20.36 -6.05
C GLY A 75 -3.19 19.57 -4.79
N CYS A 76 -4.15 19.43 -3.86
CA CYS A 76 -3.98 18.56 -2.70
C CYS A 76 -3.61 17.09 -3.12
N VAL A 77 -2.76 16.48 -2.32
CA VAL A 77 -2.28 15.11 -2.53
C VAL A 77 -2.49 14.33 -1.23
N PRO A 78 -3.08 13.11 -1.30
CA PRO A 78 -3.70 12.51 -2.48
C PRO A 78 -5.07 13.11 -2.83
N ARG A 79 -5.52 12.87 -4.05
CA ARG A 79 -6.90 13.14 -4.49
C ARG A 79 -7.68 11.84 -4.63
N LYS A 80 -8.95 11.88 -4.29
CA LYS A 80 -9.91 10.82 -4.57
C LYS A 80 -10.30 10.83 -6.06
N GLU A 81 -10.86 9.74 -6.54
CA GLU A 81 -11.41 9.66 -7.91
C GLU A 81 -12.50 10.71 -8.18
N SER A 82 -13.23 11.11 -7.13
CA SER A 82 -14.21 12.21 -7.18
C SER A 82 -13.61 13.60 -7.39
N GLY A 83 -12.27 13.73 -7.33
CA GLY A 83 -11.55 15.01 -7.38
C GLY A 83 -11.41 15.71 -6.03
N ALA A 84 -12.08 15.25 -4.99
CA ALA A 84 -11.94 15.77 -3.62
C ALA A 84 -10.56 15.43 -3.03
N CYS A 85 -10.11 16.21 -2.06
CA CYS A 85 -8.90 15.89 -1.28
C CYS A 85 -9.12 14.62 -0.46
N GLY A 86 -8.06 13.85 -0.29
CA GLY A 86 -8.08 12.64 0.52
C GLY A 86 -8.27 12.91 2.02
N SER A 87 -8.56 11.87 2.77
CA SER A 87 -8.55 11.88 4.23
C SER A 87 -7.14 11.68 4.78
N LEU A 88 -7.00 11.70 6.11
CA LEU A 88 -5.76 11.30 6.78
C LEU A 88 -5.37 9.85 6.42
N TRP A 89 -6.35 8.96 6.32
CA TRP A 89 -6.12 7.57 5.91
C TRP A 89 -5.60 7.47 4.48
N ASP A 90 -6.16 8.26 3.56
CA ASP A 90 -5.68 8.30 2.18
C ASP A 90 -4.26 8.84 2.09
N ALA A 91 -3.92 9.83 2.92
CA ALA A 91 -2.57 10.37 3.01
C ALA A 91 -1.58 9.34 3.56
N LEU A 92 -1.93 8.58 4.61
CA LEU A 92 -1.12 7.49 5.11
C LEU A 92 -0.84 6.45 4.01
N ARG A 93 -1.88 6.02 3.29
CA ARG A 93 -1.74 5.05 2.20
C ARG A 93 -0.82 5.56 1.08
N TYR A 94 -0.96 6.83 0.75
CA TYR A 94 -0.11 7.49 -0.24
C TYR A 94 1.35 7.47 0.19
N GLU A 95 1.66 7.91 1.42
CA GLU A 95 3.02 7.91 1.94
C GLU A 95 3.60 6.49 2.04
N LYS A 96 2.83 5.51 2.52
CA LYS A 96 3.27 4.10 2.55
C LYS A 96 3.58 3.57 1.14
N GLY A 97 2.75 3.92 0.16
CA GLY A 97 2.95 3.52 -1.23
C GLY A 97 4.23 4.07 -1.83
N ILE A 98 4.65 5.29 -1.43
CA ILE A 98 5.87 5.92 -1.93
C ILE A 98 7.11 5.46 -1.15
N GLU A 99 7.05 5.50 0.18
CA GLU A 99 8.21 5.19 1.03
C GLU A 99 8.55 3.69 1.07
N GLY A 100 7.56 2.83 0.86
CA GLY A 100 7.74 1.37 0.81
C GLY A 100 8.26 0.84 -0.53
N VAL A 101 8.30 1.66 -1.58
CA VAL A 101 8.80 1.20 -2.89
C VAL A 101 10.29 0.90 -2.85
N GLY A 102 10.65 -0.28 -3.32
CA GLY A 102 12.06 -0.69 -3.46
C GLY A 102 12.70 -1.27 -2.19
N VAL A 103 12.04 -1.20 -1.04
CA VAL A 103 12.56 -1.79 0.21
C VAL A 103 12.08 -3.22 0.38
N ASN A 104 10.78 -3.45 0.21
CA ASN A 104 10.19 -4.79 0.25
C ASN A 104 9.13 -4.89 -0.85
N GLY A 105 9.46 -5.57 -1.93
CA GLY A 105 8.64 -5.65 -3.14
C GLY A 105 7.23 -6.22 -2.94
N VAL A 106 6.95 -6.84 -1.79
CA VAL A 106 5.67 -7.49 -1.50
C VAL A 106 4.76 -6.60 -0.64
N ILE A 107 5.32 -5.62 0.08
CA ILE A 107 4.54 -4.86 1.09
C ILE A 107 3.39 -4.08 0.47
N ALA A 108 3.60 -3.48 -0.70
CA ALA A 108 2.56 -2.73 -1.40
C ALA A 108 1.36 -3.62 -1.78
N PHE A 109 1.63 -4.87 -2.19
CA PHE A 109 0.58 -5.85 -2.48
C PHE A 109 -0.15 -6.27 -1.19
N LEU A 110 0.59 -6.56 -0.12
CA LEU A 110 0.01 -6.98 1.16
C LEU A 110 -0.83 -5.86 1.77
N ASP A 111 -0.35 -4.63 1.71
CA ASP A 111 -1.08 -3.44 2.16
C ASP A 111 -2.36 -3.26 1.34
N ALA A 112 -2.28 -3.25 0.01
CA ALA A 112 -3.44 -3.11 -0.86
C ALA A 112 -4.46 -4.24 -0.65
N ARG A 113 -3.98 -5.47 -0.41
CA ARG A 113 -4.83 -6.60 -0.04
C ARG A 113 -5.52 -6.38 1.31
N GLY A 114 -4.77 -5.95 2.32
CA GLY A 114 -5.30 -5.67 3.66
C GLY A 114 -6.29 -4.51 3.67
N TRP A 115 -6.11 -3.53 2.79
CA TRP A 115 -7.01 -2.39 2.61
C TRP A 115 -8.14 -2.65 1.63
N GLN A 116 -8.20 -3.82 1.00
CA GLN A 116 -9.18 -4.20 -0.02
C GLN A 116 -9.18 -3.24 -1.23
N THR A 117 -8.00 -2.78 -1.62
CA THR A 117 -7.80 -1.82 -2.73
C THR A 117 -7.04 -2.41 -3.91
N LEU A 118 -6.88 -3.73 -3.93
CA LEU A 118 -6.33 -4.39 -5.11
C LEU A 118 -7.24 -4.13 -6.31
N PRO A 119 -6.68 -3.90 -7.50
CA PRO A 119 -7.46 -3.83 -8.73
C PRO A 119 -8.31 -5.08 -8.91
N GLU A 120 -9.44 -4.92 -9.58
CA GLU A 120 -10.26 -6.07 -9.96
C GLU A 120 -9.45 -7.10 -10.73
N ASN A 121 -9.76 -8.36 -10.51
CA ASN A 121 -9.04 -9.49 -11.11
C ASN A 121 -7.57 -9.65 -10.66
N THR A 122 -7.13 -8.96 -9.62
CA THR A 122 -5.83 -9.25 -9.01
C THR A 122 -5.93 -10.52 -8.18
N PRO A 123 -5.03 -11.51 -8.34
CA PRO A 123 -4.99 -12.68 -7.50
C PRO A 123 -4.78 -12.29 -6.03
N VAL A 124 -5.68 -12.72 -5.16
CA VAL A 124 -5.58 -12.48 -3.71
C VAL A 124 -4.77 -13.54 -2.99
N GLN A 125 -4.42 -14.60 -3.68
CA GLN A 125 -3.65 -15.74 -3.19
C GLN A 125 -2.56 -16.08 -4.21
N PHE A 126 -1.43 -16.56 -3.72
CA PHE A 126 -0.44 -17.18 -4.60
C PHE A 126 -0.95 -18.57 -4.98
N PRO A 127 -1.23 -18.84 -6.25
CA PRO A 127 -1.68 -20.17 -6.67
C PRO A 127 -0.55 -21.17 -6.48
N ILE A 128 -0.90 -22.39 -6.10
CA ILE A 128 0.03 -23.52 -6.18
C ILE A 128 0.34 -23.75 -7.67
N PRO A 129 1.61 -23.96 -8.04
CA PRO A 129 1.96 -24.21 -9.43
C PRO A 129 1.13 -25.35 -10.03
N GLY A 130 0.62 -25.16 -11.24
CA GLY A 130 -0.24 -26.17 -11.90
C GLY A 130 0.42 -27.54 -12.03
N ARG A 131 1.75 -27.60 -12.16
CA ARG A 131 2.52 -28.84 -12.15
C ARG A 131 2.40 -29.62 -10.84
N GLU A 132 2.45 -28.92 -9.73
CA GLU A 132 2.28 -29.50 -8.39
C GLU A 132 0.87 -30.09 -8.25
N LEU A 133 -0.14 -29.32 -8.65
CA LEU A 133 -1.53 -29.80 -8.62
C LEU A 133 -1.74 -31.02 -9.53
N ALA A 134 -1.13 -31.02 -10.72
CA ALA A 134 -1.20 -32.17 -11.63
C ALA A 134 -0.54 -33.41 -11.01
N THR A 135 0.60 -33.27 -10.34
CA THR A 135 1.28 -34.34 -9.63
C THR A 135 0.42 -34.91 -8.49
N LEU A 136 -0.29 -34.05 -7.80
CA LEU A 136 -1.19 -34.41 -6.71
C LEU A 136 -2.58 -34.84 -7.19
N GLN A 137 -2.82 -34.87 -8.50
CA GLN A 137 -4.12 -35.17 -9.12
C GLN A 137 -5.26 -34.23 -8.60
N LEU A 138 -4.93 -33.00 -8.28
CA LEU A 138 -5.87 -32.02 -7.85
C LEU A 138 -6.29 -31.11 -9.01
N PRO A 139 -7.54 -30.57 -8.99
CA PRO A 139 -7.98 -29.62 -10.00
C PRO A 139 -7.10 -28.36 -9.98
N LEU A 140 -6.83 -27.81 -11.15
CA LEU A 140 -6.11 -26.54 -11.27
C LEU A 140 -6.89 -25.43 -10.60
N TYR A 141 -6.16 -24.48 -10.01
CA TYR A 141 -6.78 -23.28 -9.49
C TYR A 141 -7.47 -22.49 -10.60
N THR A 142 -8.69 -22.11 -10.32
CA THR A 142 -9.33 -21.03 -11.04
C THR A 142 -8.85 -19.70 -10.49
N PHE A 143 -8.99 -18.63 -11.27
CA PHE A 143 -8.64 -17.29 -10.84
C PHE A 143 -9.44 -16.94 -9.56
N GLY A 144 -8.74 -16.57 -8.49
CA GLY A 144 -9.37 -16.30 -7.19
C GLY A 144 -9.39 -17.48 -6.20
N GLY A 145 -8.80 -18.63 -6.54
CA GLY A 145 -8.65 -19.80 -5.65
C GLY A 145 -9.67 -20.92 -5.84
N PRO A 146 -9.68 -21.93 -4.95
CA PRO A 146 -10.61 -23.05 -5.04
C PRO A 146 -12.06 -22.55 -4.90
N GLY A 147 -12.88 -22.80 -5.92
CA GLY A 147 -14.28 -22.41 -5.94
C GLY A 147 -14.64 -21.24 -6.87
N GLY A 148 -13.65 -20.70 -7.60
CA GLY A 148 -13.92 -19.82 -8.75
C GLY A 148 -14.48 -18.42 -8.43
N GLN A 149 -14.35 -17.93 -7.24
CA GLN A 149 -14.65 -16.53 -6.95
C GLN A 149 -13.47 -15.66 -7.40
N SER A 150 -13.63 -15.03 -8.52
CA SER A 150 -12.56 -14.36 -9.27
C SER A 150 -12.28 -12.93 -8.88
N SER A 151 -12.92 -12.38 -7.87
CA SER A 151 -12.77 -10.97 -7.52
C SER A 151 -12.41 -10.79 -6.06
N ALA A 152 -11.46 -9.91 -5.80
CA ALA A 152 -11.43 -9.24 -4.51
C ALA A 152 -12.87 -8.77 -4.21
N PRO A 153 -13.38 -8.93 -2.99
CA PRO A 153 -14.73 -8.47 -2.66
C PRO A 153 -14.84 -7.01 -3.09
N ALA A 154 -16.01 -6.66 -3.64
CA ALA A 154 -16.30 -5.31 -4.07
C ALA A 154 -15.80 -4.34 -2.99
N ARG A 155 -15.10 -3.28 -3.40
CA ARG A 155 -14.58 -2.27 -2.49
C ARG A 155 -15.70 -1.82 -1.56
N ASP A 156 -15.65 -2.25 -0.32
CA ASP A 156 -16.43 -1.63 0.74
C ASP A 156 -15.52 -0.59 1.41
N PRO A 157 -15.63 0.69 1.03
CA PRO A 157 -14.77 1.74 1.57
C PRO A 157 -15.01 1.96 3.07
N GLU A 158 -16.07 1.38 3.63
CA GLU A 158 -16.44 1.55 5.03
C GLU A 158 -16.05 0.35 5.91
N ARG A 159 -15.60 -0.74 5.30
CA ARG A 159 -15.27 -1.95 6.07
C ARG A 159 -13.81 -1.98 6.50
N CYS A 160 -13.61 -1.76 7.78
CA CYS A 160 -12.31 -2.01 8.39
C CYS A 160 -12.09 -3.53 8.53
N PRO A 161 -10.95 -4.09 8.05
CA PRO A 161 -10.66 -5.51 8.17
C PRO A 161 -10.33 -5.97 9.60
N VAL A 162 -10.40 -5.06 10.59
CA VAL A 162 -10.14 -5.39 11.99
C VAL A 162 -11.46 -5.72 12.68
N ALA A 163 -11.61 -6.94 13.13
CA ALA A 163 -12.77 -7.38 13.89
C ALA A 163 -12.97 -6.49 15.13
N GLY A 164 -14.14 -5.87 15.24
CA GLY A 164 -14.51 -5.01 16.36
C GLY A 164 -14.49 -3.50 16.08
N LEU A 165 -13.99 -3.05 14.93
CA LEU A 165 -14.12 -1.65 14.53
C LEU A 165 -15.25 -1.54 13.50
N ALA A 166 -16.30 -0.83 13.87
CA ALA A 166 -17.49 -0.67 13.01
C ALA A 166 -17.26 0.24 11.79
N ARG A 167 -16.19 1.04 11.77
CA ARG A 167 -15.79 1.92 10.66
C ARG A 167 -14.28 2.11 10.67
N CYS A 168 -13.67 2.14 9.50
CA CYS A 168 -12.33 2.71 9.34
C CYS A 168 -12.44 4.24 9.41
N PRO A 169 -11.54 4.93 10.11
CA PRO A 169 -11.51 6.37 10.11
C PRO A 169 -11.21 6.95 8.71
#